data_221482dac75ce21a3290546bdb97ac72
#
_entry.id   221482dac75ce21a3290546bdb97ac72
#
_cell.length_a   1.000
_cell.length_b   1.000
_cell.length_c   1.000
_cell.angle_alpha   90.00
_cell.angle_beta   90.00
_cell.angle_gamma   90.00
#
_symmetry.space_group_name_H-M   'P 1'
#
loop_
_entity.id
_entity.type
_entity.pdbx_description
1 polymer ?
#
loop_
_entity_poly.entity_id
_entity_poly.type
_entity_poly.pdbx_seq_one_letter_code
_entity_poly.pdbx_strand_id
1 'polypeptide(L)'
;MRNILSFLIAFLIVAPTWAQIQDPVKWSFEVEAVDENEVDLIIHANIDEGWHLYSQNVEGGPVPTSFTFFDNENIKLKGNVSEGEPHEEYDPNFETVLKFFDKQVDFKQRIKLLSEETTLLKGELSFMVCNDVMCLPPEWVDIEVVLPAAEKVSLGTQAKNEGIWSIFLIAFLSGFVALLTPCVFPMIPMTVSFFTKQSKTKAAGIRDAIVY
;
A
#
# COMPACT_ATOMS: atom_id res chain seq x y z
N MET A 1 46.70 -10.65 34.55
CA MET A 1 45.74 -11.49 33.84
C MET A 1 44.36 -11.49 34.50
N ARG A 2 44.28 -11.52 35.86
CA ARG A 2 43.00 -11.53 36.61
C ARG A 2 42.12 -10.27 36.35
N ASN A 3 42.72 -9.10 36.16
CA ASN A 3 41.99 -7.84 35.90
C ASN A 3 41.47 -7.73 34.47
N ILE A 4 42.14 -8.35 33.50
CA ILE A 4 41.69 -8.37 32.09
C ILE A 4 40.45 -9.26 31.93
N LEU A 5 40.42 -10.38 32.67
CA LEU A 5 39.26 -11.27 32.64
C LEU A 5 38.02 -10.61 33.26
N SER A 6 38.21 -9.81 34.34
CA SER A 6 37.10 -9.02 34.95
C SER A 6 36.57 -7.94 34.01
N PHE A 7 37.40 -7.27 33.21
CA PHE A 7 37.01 -6.30 32.22
C PHE A 7 36.26 -6.96 31.04
N LEU A 8 36.71 -8.15 30.60
CA LEU A 8 36.03 -8.91 29.56
C LEU A 8 34.64 -9.41 30.01
N ILE A 9 34.48 -9.82 31.24
CA ILE A 9 33.20 -10.25 31.81
C ILE A 9 32.25 -9.05 31.96
N ALA A 10 32.76 -7.89 32.39
CA ALA A 10 31.94 -6.66 32.47
C ALA A 10 31.48 -6.16 31.11
N PHE A 11 32.26 -6.34 30.06
CA PHE A 11 31.90 -5.96 28.69
C PHE A 11 30.81 -6.87 28.06
N LEU A 12 30.73 -8.14 28.49
CA LEU A 12 29.75 -9.12 28.03
C LEU A 12 28.33 -8.88 28.62
N ILE A 13 28.23 -8.08 29.71
CA ILE A 13 26.93 -7.83 30.39
C ILE A 13 26.18 -6.62 29.76
N VAL A 14 26.86 -5.81 28.95
CA VAL A 14 26.24 -4.72 28.19
C VAL A 14 25.77 -5.24 26.81
N ALA A 15 24.98 -6.30 26.80
CA ALA A 15 24.21 -6.62 25.61
C ALA A 15 23.11 -5.52 25.45
N PRO A 16 23.04 -4.82 24.33
CA PRO A 16 21.92 -3.90 24.11
C PRO A 16 20.63 -4.72 24.14
N THR A 17 19.84 -4.52 25.17
CA THR A 17 18.45 -4.99 25.18
C THR A 17 17.71 -4.15 24.16
N TRP A 18 17.59 -4.66 22.96
CA TRP A 18 16.69 -4.08 21.98
C TRP A 18 15.30 -4.33 22.52
N ALA A 19 14.70 -3.29 23.09
CA ALA A 19 13.27 -3.31 23.39
C ALA A 19 12.57 -3.44 22.04
N GLN A 20 12.05 -4.61 21.74
CA GLN A 20 11.22 -4.83 20.56
C GLN A 20 9.89 -4.12 20.85
N ILE A 21 9.68 -2.98 20.20
CA ILE A 21 8.36 -2.36 20.14
C ILE A 21 7.53 -3.31 19.29
N GLN A 22 6.56 -3.95 19.93
CA GLN A 22 5.60 -4.79 19.21
C GLN A 22 4.60 -3.85 18.54
N ASP A 23 4.51 -3.94 17.22
CA ASP A 23 3.59 -3.20 16.37
C ASP A 23 2.90 -4.21 15.45
N PRO A 24 1.96 -4.99 16.01
CA PRO A 24 1.37 -6.15 15.33
C PRO A 24 0.29 -5.79 14.30
N VAL A 25 -0.08 -4.50 14.18
CA VAL A 25 -1.06 -4.05 13.19
C VAL A 25 -0.46 -3.01 12.27
N LYS A 26 -0.47 -3.30 10.96
CA LYS A 26 -0.02 -2.35 9.94
C LYS A 26 -1.22 -1.72 9.26
N TRP A 27 -1.33 -0.41 9.39
CA TRP A 27 -2.40 0.38 8.81
C TRP A 27 -1.98 0.95 7.45
N SER A 28 -2.93 0.95 6.51
CA SER A 28 -2.77 1.66 5.23
C SER A 28 -4.11 2.22 4.78
N PHE A 29 -4.05 3.28 3.97
CA PHE A 29 -5.22 4.06 3.57
C PHE A 29 -5.31 4.12 2.06
N GLU A 30 -6.50 3.87 1.53
CA GLU A 30 -6.80 3.94 0.11
C GLU A 30 -8.08 4.75 -0.11
N VAL A 31 -8.17 5.47 -1.24
CA VAL A 31 -9.35 6.24 -1.62
C VAL A 31 -9.89 5.70 -2.92
N GLU A 32 -11.08 5.14 -2.87
CA GLU A 32 -11.81 4.65 -4.06
C GLU A 32 -12.89 5.64 -4.48
N ALA A 33 -12.94 5.94 -5.76
CA ALA A 33 -14.02 6.72 -6.35
C ALA A 33 -15.30 5.88 -6.44
N VAL A 34 -16.40 6.41 -5.92
CA VAL A 34 -17.71 5.74 -5.95
C VAL A 34 -18.64 6.42 -6.93
N ASP A 35 -18.66 7.75 -6.94
CA ASP A 35 -19.47 8.59 -7.82
C ASP A 35 -18.73 9.91 -8.10
N GLU A 36 -19.27 10.79 -8.93
CA GLU A 36 -18.66 12.08 -9.33
C GLU A 36 -18.19 12.91 -8.13
N ASN A 37 -18.94 12.86 -7.02
CA ASN A 37 -18.66 13.63 -5.80
C ASN A 37 -18.56 12.75 -4.55
N GLU A 38 -18.42 11.45 -4.68
CA GLU A 38 -18.36 10.54 -3.54
C GLU A 38 -17.17 9.59 -3.65
N VAL A 39 -16.48 9.45 -2.54
CA VAL A 39 -15.36 8.52 -2.40
C VAL A 39 -15.55 7.64 -1.16
N ASP A 40 -15.01 6.45 -1.20
CA ASP A 40 -14.81 5.61 -0.03
C ASP A 40 -13.36 5.72 0.43
N LEU A 41 -13.17 6.12 1.67
CA LEU A 41 -11.90 5.92 2.36
C LEU A 41 -11.88 4.51 2.90
N ILE A 42 -10.95 3.70 2.40
CA ILE A 42 -10.70 2.34 2.87
C ILE A 42 -9.48 2.37 3.77
N ILE A 43 -9.65 1.88 4.98
CA ILE A 43 -8.61 1.79 6.00
C ILE A 43 -8.33 0.31 6.19
N HIS A 44 -7.18 -0.14 5.70
CA HIS A 44 -6.76 -1.53 5.79
C HIS A 44 -5.97 -1.75 7.07
N ALA A 45 -6.35 -2.75 7.84
CA ALA A 45 -5.57 -3.27 8.95
C ALA A 45 -5.01 -4.65 8.58
N ASN A 46 -3.70 -4.79 8.55
CA ASN A 46 -3.03 -6.08 8.45
C ASN A 46 -2.50 -6.46 9.82
N ILE A 47 -2.97 -7.59 10.34
CA ILE A 47 -2.75 -8.07 11.70
C ILE A 47 -1.77 -9.22 11.65
N ASP A 48 -0.71 -9.17 12.47
CA ASP A 48 0.27 -10.23 12.58
C ASP A 48 -0.36 -11.52 13.16
N GLU A 49 0.15 -12.66 12.78
CA GLU A 49 -0.35 -13.97 13.21
C GLU A 49 -0.36 -14.11 14.74
N GLY A 50 -1.48 -14.58 15.27
CA GLY A 50 -1.69 -14.77 16.72
C GLY A 50 -2.13 -13.51 17.47
N TRP A 51 -2.36 -12.39 16.75
CA TRP A 51 -2.93 -11.18 17.32
C TRP A 51 -4.38 -10.97 16.87
N HIS A 52 -5.17 -10.32 17.72
CA HIS A 52 -6.58 -10.01 17.51
C HIS A 52 -6.80 -8.51 17.64
N LEU A 53 -7.38 -7.90 16.60
CA LEU A 53 -7.83 -6.52 16.59
C LEU A 53 -9.33 -6.48 16.91
N TYR A 54 -9.74 -5.70 17.89
CA TYR A 54 -11.14 -5.67 18.30
C TYR A 54 -12.00 -4.83 17.36
N SER A 55 -13.24 -5.31 17.14
CA SER A 55 -14.29 -4.63 16.38
C SER A 55 -14.66 -3.28 17.00
N GLN A 56 -15.29 -2.40 16.22
CA GLN A 56 -15.92 -1.17 16.73
C GLN A 56 -17.08 -1.46 17.71
N ASN A 57 -17.65 -2.66 17.64
CA ASN A 57 -18.86 -3.06 18.36
C ASN A 57 -18.57 -4.10 19.44
N VAL A 58 -17.62 -3.81 20.32
CA VAL A 58 -17.30 -4.64 21.49
C VAL A 58 -17.93 -4.02 22.74
N GLU A 59 -18.69 -4.82 23.50
CA GLU A 59 -19.29 -4.40 24.76
C GLU A 59 -18.68 -5.17 25.93
N GLY A 60 -18.29 -4.47 26.98
CA GLY A 60 -17.83 -5.07 28.24
C GLY A 60 -16.44 -5.73 28.18
N GLY A 61 -15.64 -5.43 27.16
CA GLY A 61 -14.34 -6.03 26.93
C GLY A 61 -13.20 -5.02 26.74
N PRO A 62 -12.21 -5.35 25.92
CA PRO A 62 -11.12 -4.47 25.54
C PRO A 62 -11.60 -3.20 24.82
N VAL A 63 -10.71 -2.21 24.70
CA VAL A 63 -11.03 -0.96 23.99
C VAL A 63 -11.36 -1.25 22.52
N PRO A 64 -12.56 -0.88 22.04
CA PRO A 64 -12.95 -1.08 20.64
C PRO A 64 -12.13 -0.23 19.69
N THR A 65 -11.99 -0.67 18.46
CA THR A 65 -11.46 0.17 17.38
C THR A 65 -12.40 1.34 17.14
N SER A 66 -11.89 2.55 17.10
CA SER A 66 -12.69 3.74 16.85
C SER A 66 -12.00 4.73 15.93
N PHE A 67 -12.80 5.49 15.19
CA PHE A 67 -12.34 6.46 14.20
C PHE A 67 -12.93 7.83 14.51
N THR A 68 -12.06 8.83 14.58
CA THR A 68 -12.44 10.23 14.79
C THR A 68 -11.92 11.04 13.62
N PHE A 69 -12.79 11.61 12.82
CA PHE A 69 -12.42 12.50 11.74
C PHE A 69 -12.62 13.95 12.16
N PHE A 70 -11.65 14.79 11.86
CA PHE A 70 -11.72 16.21 12.21
C PHE A 70 -12.58 16.98 11.21
N ASP A 71 -13.29 17.99 11.71
CA ASP A 71 -14.18 18.80 10.90
C ASP A 71 -13.44 19.46 9.72
N ASN A 72 -14.06 19.39 8.54
CA ASN A 72 -13.53 19.97 7.33
C ASN A 72 -14.68 20.47 6.44
N GLU A 73 -14.67 21.76 6.10
CA GLU A 73 -15.75 22.40 5.32
C GLU A 73 -15.85 21.87 3.89
N ASN A 74 -14.78 21.24 3.36
CA ASN A 74 -14.71 20.75 1.99
C ASN A 74 -15.26 19.33 1.81
N ILE A 75 -15.65 18.67 2.90
CA ILE A 75 -16.15 17.30 2.87
C ILE A 75 -17.35 17.11 3.80
N LYS A 76 -18.09 16.04 3.57
CA LYS A 76 -19.14 15.58 4.47
C LYS A 76 -19.09 14.07 4.62
N LEU A 77 -18.95 13.59 5.84
CA LEU A 77 -19.02 12.17 6.15
C LEU A 77 -20.47 11.68 5.93
N LYS A 78 -20.61 10.49 5.34
CA LYS A 78 -21.88 9.81 5.11
C LYS A 78 -21.95 8.52 5.92
N GLY A 79 -22.80 8.51 6.94
CA GLY A 79 -22.93 7.35 7.84
C GLY A 79 -21.72 7.17 8.75
N ASN A 80 -21.66 6.02 9.38
CA ASN A 80 -20.56 5.61 10.24
C ASN A 80 -19.56 4.76 9.43
N VAL A 81 -18.36 4.59 9.98
CA VAL A 81 -17.39 3.64 9.46
C VAL A 81 -17.99 2.24 9.52
N SER A 82 -18.01 1.55 8.41
CA SER A 82 -18.40 0.15 8.32
C SER A 82 -17.19 -0.75 8.42
N GLU A 83 -17.36 -1.94 8.97
CA GLU A 83 -16.33 -2.99 9.09
C GLU A 83 -16.83 -4.30 8.49
N GLY A 84 -15.91 -5.24 8.21
CA GLY A 84 -16.25 -6.59 7.78
C GLY A 84 -16.93 -7.40 8.89
N GLU A 85 -17.24 -8.67 8.62
CA GLU A 85 -17.79 -9.58 9.65
C GLU A 85 -16.69 -9.99 10.62
N PRO A 86 -16.79 -9.63 11.92
CA PRO A 86 -15.84 -10.04 12.95
C PRO A 86 -16.05 -11.50 13.35
N HIS A 87 -15.00 -12.13 13.86
CA HIS A 87 -15.14 -13.36 14.63
C HIS A 87 -15.78 -13.06 15.97
N GLU A 88 -16.69 -13.93 16.39
CA GLU A 88 -17.35 -13.85 17.71
C GLU A 88 -16.92 -15.05 18.56
N GLU A 89 -16.31 -14.77 19.72
CA GLU A 89 -15.88 -15.80 20.64
C GLU A 89 -16.16 -15.39 22.07
N TYR A 90 -16.61 -16.34 22.91
CA TYR A 90 -16.83 -16.08 24.33
C TYR A 90 -15.48 -16.08 25.07
N ASP A 91 -15.16 -14.95 25.68
CA ASP A 91 -13.97 -14.82 26.52
C ASP A 91 -14.35 -14.97 28.00
N PRO A 92 -13.78 -15.98 28.69
CA PRO A 92 -14.08 -16.20 30.09
C PRO A 92 -13.46 -15.16 31.03
N ASN A 93 -12.48 -14.39 30.60
CA ASN A 93 -11.85 -13.34 31.41
C ASN A 93 -12.70 -12.09 31.48
N PHE A 94 -13.38 -11.78 30.37
CA PHE A 94 -14.30 -10.64 30.27
C PHE A 94 -15.76 -11.04 30.49
N GLU A 95 -16.06 -12.35 30.62
CA GLU A 95 -17.39 -12.90 30.76
C GLU A 95 -18.40 -12.44 29.71
N THR A 96 -17.89 -12.14 28.47
CA THR A 96 -18.70 -11.65 27.37
C THR A 96 -18.26 -12.24 26.04
N VAL A 97 -19.08 -12.07 25.00
CA VAL A 97 -18.73 -12.44 23.64
C VAL A 97 -17.93 -11.29 23.04
N LEU A 98 -16.68 -11.54 22.72
CA LEU A 98 -15.81 -10.57 22.04
C LEU A 98 -15.93 -10.70 20.55
N LYS A 99 -15.84 -9.55 19.86
CA LYS A 99 -15.83 -9.42 18.41
C LYS A 99 -14.48 -8.91 17.99
N PHE A 100 -13.76 -9.67 17.16
CA PHE A 100 -12.40 -9.33 16.75
C PHE A 100 -12.09 -9.80 15.33
N PHE A 101 -10.97 -9.32 14.81
CA PHE A 101 -10.42 -9.70 13.52
C PHE A 101 -9.01 -10.29 13.73
N ASP A 102 -8.68 -11.31 12.93
CA ASP A 102 -7.37 -11.91 12.77
C ASP A 102 -6.97 -11.84 11.30
N LYS A 103 -5.71 -11.59 10.99
CA LYS A 103 -5.11 -11.44 9.65
C LYS A 103 -5.34 -10.08 9.00
N GLN A 104 -6.57 -9.79 8.56
CA GLN A 104 -6.86 -8.51 7.90
C GLN A 104 -8.33 -8.11 8.03
N VAL A 105 -8.57 -6.82 8.06
CA VAL A 105 -9.90 -6.22 7.97
C VAL A 105 -9.83 -4.87 7.27
N ASP A 106 -10.90 -4.56 6.53
CA ASP A 106 -11.10 -3.28 5.88
C ASP A 106 -12.22 -2.51 6.57
N PHE A 107 -11.91 -1.29 6.99
CA PHE A 107 -12.89 -0.34 7.47
C PHE A 107 -13.17 0.67 6.36
N LYS A 108 -14.46 1.03 6.15
CA LYS A 108 -14.86 1.93 5.06
C LYS A 108 -15.66 3.09 5.58
N GLN A 109 -15.22 4.31 5.23
CA GLN A 109 -15.96 5.54 5.46
C GLN A 109 -16.34 6.18 4.14
N ARG A 110 -17.64 6.33 3.89
CA ARG A 110 -18.14 7.08 2.76
C ARG A 110 -18.02 8.57 3.00
N ILE A 111 -17.47 9.29 2.02
CA ILE A 111 -17.22 10.74 2.09
C ILE A 111 -17.80 11.39 0.85
N LYS A 112 -18.59 12.46 1.06
CA LYS A 112 -19.03 13.35 0.00
C LYS A 112 -18.08 14.52 -0.11
N LEU A 113 -17.55 14.76 -1.31
CA LEU A 113 -16.70 15.90 -1.63
C LEU A 113 -17.57 17.12 -1.93
N LEU A 114 -17.24 18.26 -1.33
CA LEU A 114 -17.96 19.52 -1.48
C LEU A 114 -17.12 20.58 -2.21
N SER A 115 -15.82 20.37 -2.34
CA SER A 115 -14.87 21.28 -2.97
C SER A 115 -14.36 20.74 -4.30
N GLU A 116 -14.14 21.64 -5.25
CA GLU A 116 -13.46 21.37 -6.53
C GLU A 116 -11.92 21.32 -6.39
N GLU A 117 -11.40 21.51 -5.17
CA GLU A 117 -9.99 21.43 -4.86
C GLU A 117 -9.68 20.15 -4.08
N THR A 118 -8.45 19.66 -4.22
CA THR A 118 -7.95 18.54 -3.40
C THR A 118 -7.96 18.92 -1.94
N THR A 119 -8.44 18.04 -1.09
CA THR A 119 -8.61 18.31 0.35
C THR A 119 -7.85 17.29 1.18
N LEU A 120 -7.14 17.75 2.21
CA LEU A 120 -6.52 16.87 3.18
C LEU A 120 -7.54 16.48 4.26
N LEU A 121 -7.92 15.22 4.29
CA LEU A 121 -8.68 14.65 5.40
C LEU A 121 -7.73 14.32 6.54
N LYS A 122 -8.06 14.80 7.73
CA LYS A 122 -7.36 14.48 8.97
C LYS A 122 -8.28 13.79 9.95
N GLY A 123 -7.72 12.90 10.72
CA GLY A 123 -8.43 12.16 11.76
C GLY A 123 -7.46 11.37 12.61
N GLU A 124 -8.02 10.58 13.50
CA GLU A 124 -7.31 9.68 14.40
C GLU A 124 -8.08 8.38 14.49
N LEU A 125 -7.41 7.26 14.45
CA LEU A 125 -7.97 5.97 14.83
C LEU A 125 -7.33 5.53 16.14
N SER A 126 -8.12 4.94 17.02
CA SER A 126 -7.63 4.29 18.23
C SER A 126 -8.04 2.84 18.24
N PHE A 127 -7.16 1.97 18.72
CA PHE A 127 -7.37 0.55 18.73
C PHE A 127 -6.61 -0.13 19.85
N MET A 128 -7.03 -1.35 20.16
CA MET A 128 -6.34 -2.23 21.09
C MET A 128 -6.20 -3.61 20.47
N VAL A 129 -5.08 -4.27 20.74
CA VAL A 129 -4.81 -5.62 20.26
C VAL A 129 -4.35 -6.50 21.41
N CYS A 130 -4.79 -7.75 21.37
CA CYS A 130 -4.38 -8.79 22.29
C CYS A 130 -3.94 -10.04 21.55
N ASN A 131 -3.17 -10.87 22.23
CA ASN A 131 -2.94 -12.25 21.86
C ASN A 131 -3.32 -13.16 23.04
N ASP A 132 -3.11 -14.47 22.95
CA ASP A 132 -3.45 -15.44 23.99
C ASP A 132 -2.77 -15.20 25.34
N VAL A 133 -1.75 -14.33 25.39
CA VAL A 133 -0.90 -14.14 26.57
C VAL A 133 -1.04 -12.74 27.15
N MET A 134 -1.19 -11.72 26.29
CA MET A 134 -1.17 -10.31 26.72
C MET A 134 -1.96 -9.40 25.80
N CYS A 135 -2.38 -8.25 26.34
CA CYS A 135 -2.89 -7.12 25.57
C CYS A 135 -1.87 -5.99 25.55
N LEU A 136 -1.71 -5.33 24.42
CA LEU A 136 -0.98 -4.08 24.33
C LEU A 136 -1.87 -2.92 24.80
N PRO A 137 -1.28 -1.85 25.34
CA PRO A 137 -2.04 -0.64 25.65
C PRO A 137 -2.75 -0.13 24.39
N PRO A 138 -3.87 0.60 24.54
CA PRO A 138 -4.48 1.28 23.39
C PRO A 138 -3.49 2.18 22.69
N GLU A 139 -3.49 2.12 21.36
CA GLU A 139 -2.65 2.93 20.49
C GLU A 139 -3.49 3.86 19.63
N TRP A 140 -2.86 4.94 19.16
CA TRP A 140 -3.47 5.96 18.31
C TRP A 140 -2.64 6.12 17.05
N VAL A 141 -3.30 6.16 15.91
CA VAL A 141 -2.68 6.38 14.60
C VAL A 141 -3.34 7.57 13.93
N ASP A 142 -2.53 8.51 13.47
CA ASP A 142 -3.02 9.67 12.72
C ASP A 142 -3.48 9.24 11.32
N ILE A 143 -4.65 9.71 10.93
CA ILE A 143 -5.18 9.57 9.58
C ILE A 143 -4.90 10.86 8.83
N GLU A 144 -4.04 10.81 7.81
CA GLU A 144 -3.78 11.92 6.90
C GLU A 144 -3.89 11.44 5.46
N VAL A 145 -5.00 11.77 4.80
CA VAL A 145 -5.30 11.28 3.45
C VAL A 145 -5.70 12.44 2.55
N VAL A 146 -5.07 12.52 1.38
CA VAL A 146 -5.41 13.51 0.36
C VAL A 146 -6.59 13.00 -0.46
N LEU A 147 -7.72 13.68 -0.34
CA LEU A 147 -8.91 13.40 -1.14
C LEU A 147 -8.84 14.15 -2.48
N PRO A 148 -9.32 13.55 -3.57
CA PRO A 148 -9.37 14.20 -4.87
C PRO A 148 -10.38 15.36 -4.87
N ALA A 149 -10.27 16.25 -5.86
CA ALA A 149 -11.30 17.26 -6.12
C ALA A 149 -12.58 16.62 -6.63
N ALA A 150 -13.75 17.19 -6.27
CA ALA A 150 -15.06 16.69 -6.68
C ALA A 150 -15.19 16.50 -8.21
N GLU A 151 -14.67 17.44 -9.00
CA GLU A 151 -14.72 17.39 -10.48
C GLU A 151 -13.73 16.35 -11.09
N LYS A 152 -12.75 15.89 -10.32
CA LYS A 152 -11.70 14.95 -10.77
C LYS A 152 -11.90 13.52 -10.30
N VAL A 153 -12.99 13.25 -9.61
CA VAL A 153 -13.42 11.86 -9.34
C VAL A 153 -14.02 11.31 -10.64
N SER A 154 -13.17 11.24 -11.66
CA SER A 154 -13.38 10.30 -12.74
C SER A 154 -13.44 8.96 -12.06
N LEU A 155 -14.59 8.32 -12.05
CA LEU A 155 -14.70 6.87 -11.85
C LEU A 155 -13.53 6.29 -12.62
N GLY A 156 -12.51 5.81 -11.87
CA GLY A 156 -11.33 5.26 -12.48
C GLY A 156 -11.84 4.33 -13.54
N THR A 157 -11.76 4.81 -14.76
CA THR A 157 -12.05 3.97 -15.89
C THR A 157 -11.12 2.81 -15.61
N GLN A 158 -11.70 1.73 -15.06
CA GLN A 158 -11.08 0.42 -15.21
C GLN A 158 -10.47 0.52 -16.59
N ALA A 159 -9.16 0.39 -16.66
CA ALA A 159 -8.49 0.33 -17.95
C ALA A 159 -9.33 -0.68 -18.71
N LYS A 160 -10.34 -0.13 -19.37
CA LYS A 160 -11.23 -0.87 -20.25
C LYS A 160 -10.20 -1.57 -21.09
N ASN A 161 -10.17 -2.87 -21.06
CA ASN A 161 -9.36 -3.74 -21.87
C ASN A 161 -9.35 -3.17 -23.30
N GLU A 162 -8.73 -2.01 -23.44
CA GLU A 162 -8.24 -1.48 -24.70
C GLU A 162 -7.24 -2.54 -25.08
N GLY A 163 -7.73 -3.47 -25.88
CA GLY A 163 -7.14 -4.78 -26.03
C GLY A 163 -5.64 -4.63 -26.21
N ILE A 164 -4.87 -5.50 -25.60
CA ILE A 164 -3.40 -5.62 -25.75
C ILE A 164 -2.95 -5.27 -27.18
N TRP A 165 -3.81 -5.47 -28.14
CA TRP A 165 -3.67 -5.10 -29.55
C TRP A 165 -3.63 -3.58 -29.81
N SER A 166 -4.38 -2.77 -29.09
CA SER A 166 -4.37 -1.30 -29.29
C SER A 166 -3.09 -0.70 -28.70
N ILE A 167 -2.66 -1.16 -27.52
CA ILE A 167 -1.38 -0.79 -26.91
C ILE A 167 -0.23 -1.25 -27.79
N PHE A 168 -0.29 -2.47 -28.32
CA PHE A 168 0.70 -3.01 -29.23
C PHE A 168 0.80 -2.19 -30.53
N LEU A 169 -0.33 -1.83 -31.15
CA LEU A 169 -0.37 -0.99 -32.34
C LEU A 169 0.21 0.40 -32.13
N ILE A 170 -0.13 1.05 -31.01
CA ILE A 170 0.39 2.38 -30.67
C ILE A 170 1.90 2.32 -30.42
N ALA A 171 2.39 1.33 -29.67
CA ALA A 171 3.81 1.13 -29.43
C ALA A 171 4.58 0.79 -30.71
N PHE A 172 4.00 -0.03 -31.58
CA PHE A 172 4.58 -0.39 -32.88
C PHE A 172 4.69 0.80 -33.82
N LEU A 173 3.62 1.59 -33.95
CA LEU A 173 3.61 2.81 -34.77
C LEU A 173 4.59 3.86 -34.25
N SER A 174 4.66 4.03 -32.92
CA SER A 174 5.62 4.92 -32.28
C SER A 174 7.07 4.52 -32.57
N GLY A 175 7.35 3.20 -32.52
CA GLY A 175 8.67 2.67 -32.91
C GLY A 175 9.01 2.90 -34.38
N PHE A 176 8.01 2.80 -35.26
CA PHE A 176 8.19 3.04 -36.68
C PHE A 176 8.49 4.54 -36.97
N VAL A 177 7.82 5.46 -36.29
CA VAL A 177 8.09 6.89 -36.36
C VAL A 177 9.51 7.22 -35.87
N ALA A 178 9.96 6.56 -34.79
CA ALA A 178 11.33 6.74 -34.29
C ALA A 178 12.40 6.29 -35.30
N LEU A 179 12.14 5.27 -36.11
CA LEU A 179 13.06 4.83 -37.18
C LEU A 179 13.13 5.81 -38.35
N LEU A 180 12.10 6.63 -38.56
CA LEU A 180 12.07 7.66 -39.61
C LEU A 180 12.70 8.97 -39.16
N THR A 181 13.13 9.11 -37.90
CA THR A 181 13.86 10.29 -37.44
C THR A 181 15.18 10.42 -38.16
N PRO A 182 15.55 11.64 -38.64
CA PRO A 182 16.74 11.87 -39.49
C PRO A 182 18.07 11.53 -38.81
N CYS A 183 18.08 11.26 -37.49
CA CYS A 183 19.28 10.87 -36.76
C CYS A 183 19.62 9.37 -36.86
N VAL A 184 18.62 8.51 -37.11
CA VAL A 184 18.82 7.04 -37.16
C VAL A 184 19.12 6.60 -38.60
N PHE A 185 18.51 7.25 -39.59
CA PHE A 185 18.64 6.91 -41.01
C PHE A 185 20.09 6.94 -41.55
N PRO A 186 20.95 7.91 -41.17
CA PRO A 186 22.35 7.90 -41.63
C PRO A 186 23.25 6.84 -40.98
N MET A 187 22.85 6.30 -39.80
CA MET A 187 23.65 5.31 -39.08
C MET A 187 23.51 3.90 -39.64
N ILE A 188 22.37 3.57 -40.27
CA ILE A 188 22.10 2.24 -40.84
C ILE A 188 23.04 1.85 -41.94
N PRO A 189 23.32 2.72 -42.96
CA PRO A 189 24.29 2.41 -44.01
C PRO A 189 25.72 2.27 -43.48
N MET A 190 26.09 3.01 -42.44
CA MET A 190 27.44 2.95 -41.87
C MET A 190 27.68 1.64 -41.13
N THR A 191 26.72 1.18 -40.32
CA THR A 191 26.82 -0.10 -39.59
C THR A 191 26.80 -1.28 -40.54
N VAL A 192 25.90 -1.29 -41.52
CA VAL A 192 25.83 -2.36 -42.52
C VAL A 192 27.13 -2.41 -43.38
N SER A 193 27.67 -1.25 -43.79
CA SER A 193 28.92 -1.19 -44.52
C SER A 193 30.13 -1.67 -43.70
N PHE A 194 30.13 -1.41 -42.39
CA PHE A 194 31.19 -1.88 -41.51
C PHE A 194 31.23 -3.39 -41.42
N PHE A 195 30.07 -4.01 -41.17
CA PHE A 195 29.96 -5.47 -41.02
C PHE A 195 30.15 -6.23 -42.33
N THR A 196 29.70 -5.68 -43.47
CA THR A 196 29.89 -6.33 -44.77
C THR A 196 31.31 -6.22 -45.29
N LYS A 197 32.07 -5.19 -44.90
CA LYS A 197 33.47 -5.00 -45.34
C LYS A 197 34.47 -5.82 -44.50
N GLN A 198 34.10 -6.23 -43.28
CA GLN A 198 34.96 -6.99 -42.38
C GLN A 198 34.80 -8.50 -42.56
N SER A 199 33.73 -8.98 -43.18
CA SER A 199 33.48 -10.41 -43.38
C SER A 199 33.94 -10.86 -44.76
N LYS A 200 34.82 -11.86 -44.81
CA LYS A 200 35.35 -12.45 -46.07
C LYS A 200 34.32 -13.31 -46.83
N THR A 201 33.18 -13.64 -46.17
CA THR A 201 32.08 -14.39 -46.79
C THR A 201 30.72 -13.96 -46.22
N LYS A 202 29.67 -13.96 -47.06
CA LYS A 202 28.30 -13.54 -46.63
C LYS A 202 27.75 -14.29 -45.44
N ALA A 203 28.08 -15.58 -45.32
CA ALA A 203 27.61 -16.44 -44.22
C ALA A 203 28.27 -16.08 -42.87
N ALA A 204 29.50 -15.62 -42.84
CA ALA A 204 30.18 -15.19 -41.64
C ALA A 204 29.59 -13.87 -41.11
N GLY A 205 29.25 -12.92 -42.02
CA GLY A 205 28.63 -11.65 -41.61
C GLY A 205 27.25 -11.80 -41.00
N ILE A 206 26.44 -12.75 -41.46
CA ILE A 206 25.13 -13.03 -40.88
C ILE A 206 25.25 -13.66 -39.47
N ARG A 207 26.20 -14.56 -39.28
CA ARG A 207 26.44 -15.19 -37.97
C ARG A 207 26.92 -14.17 -36.94
N ASP A 208 27.82 -13.29 -37.33
CA ASP A 208 28.37 -12.28 -36.41
C ASP A 208 27.33 -11.18 -36.05
N ALA A 209 26.35 -10.91 -36.95
CA ALA A 209 25.21 -10.03 -36.67
C ALA A 209 24.14 -10.64 -35.73
N ILE A 210 24.09 -11.94 -35.63
CA ILE A 210 23.11 -12.64 -34.71
C ILE A 210 23.70 -12.80 -33.31
N VAL A 211 25.01 -12.79 -33.17
CA VAL A 211 25.71 -13.01 -31.87
C VAL A 211 25.97 -11.68 -31.14
N TYR A 212 25.80 -10.53 -31.77
CA TYR A 212 25.98 -9.21 -31.19
C TYR A 212 24.63 -8.59 -30.85
#